data_01ceafcc0dd0f3887cc798f182341ffd
#
_entry.id   01ceafcc0dd0f3887cc798f182341ffd
#
_cell.length_a   1.000
_cell.length_b   1.000
_cell.length_c   1.000
_cell.angle_alpha   90.00
_cell.angle_beta   90.00
_cell.angle_gamma   90.00
#
_symmetry.space_group_name_H-M   'P 1'
#
loop_
_entity.id
_entity.type
_entity.pdbx_description
1 polymer ?
#
loop_
_entity_poly.entity_id
_entity_poly.type
_entity_poly.pdbx_seq_one_letter_code
_entity_poly.pdbx_strand_id
1 'polypeptide(L)'
;RLYTSEMYSQNADILKADSFKNISMTKVIYEKYTERCRKADAMDFDDLLLNTYLLLKNNPEIQQKYAGMFRYILVDEYQDTNFAQHLIVSQLCKQHNRLCVVGDDAQSIYSFRGANITNILNLSQSYPNLKTFKLEQNYRSTQTIISAANSLIETNKYQIKKNVFSKSSVGNRIPVIQSYSDFEEGYVVANQIIATKAIQGASYE
;
A
#
# COMPACT_ATOMS: atom_id res chain seq x y z
N ARG A 1 12.67 -4.01 -4.74
CA ARG A 1 13.54 -3.73 -5.89
C ARG A 1 13.17 -4.68 -7.03
N LEU A 2 13.06 -4.17 -8.25
CA LEU A 2 12.70 -4.95 -9.44
C LEU A 2 13.96 -5.49 -10.14
N TYR A 3 14.66 -6.39 -9.46
CA TYR A 3 15.86 -7.02 -9.99
C TYR A 3 15.69 -8.53 -10.05
N THR A 4 15.89 -9.11 -11.23
CA THR A 4 16.15 -10.56 -11.30
C THR A 4 17.48 -10.88 -10.62
N SER A 5 17.73 -12.15 -10.31
CA SER A 5 19.02 -12.56 -9.74
C SER A 5 20.21 -12.16 -10.62
N GLU A 6 20.05 -12.21 -11.95
CA GLU A 6 21.06 -11.77 -12.91
C GLU A 6 21.30 -10.25 -12.83
N MET A 7 20.24 -9.44 -12.89
CA MET A 7 20.34 -7.98 -12.75
C MET A 7 20.96 -7.57 -11.41
N TYR A 8 20.60 -8.28 -10.34
CA TYR A 8 21.15 -8.05 -9.01
C TYR A 8 22.66 -8.34 -8.99
N SER A 9 23.06 -9.46 -9.57
CA SER A 9 24.45 -9.93 -9.60
C SER A 9 25.35 -9.02 -10.44
N GLN A 10 24.81 -8.30 -11.41
CA GLN A 10 25.54 -7.36 -12.27
C GLN A 10 25.56 -5.93 -11.73
N ASN A 11 24.79 -5.61 -10.68
CA ASN A 11 24.70 -4.25 -10.16
C ASN A 11 25.78 -3.99 -9.08
N ALA A 12 26.87 -3.35 -9.50
CA ALA A 12 28.02 -3.05 -8.64
C ALA A 12 27.66 -2.22 -7.41
N ASP A 13 26.74 -1.24 -7.53
CA ASP A 13 26.34 -0.37 -6.43
C ASP A 13 25.58 -1.15 -5.33
N ILE A 14 24.69 -2.06 -5.76
CA ILE A 14 23.96 -2.93 -4.82
C ILE A 14 24.93 -3.85 -4.10
N LEU A 15 25.83 -4.52 -4.83
CA LEU A 15 26.80 -5.44 -4.24
C LEU A 15 27.73 -4.73 -3.25
N LYS A 16 28.15 -3.50 -3.57
CA LYS A 16 28.93 -2.67 -2.67
C LYS A 16 28.15 -2.28 -1.42
N ALA A 17 26.89 -1.89 -1.56
CA ALA A 17 26.03 -1.57 -0.43
C ALA A 17 25.78 -2.78 0.49
N ASP A 18 25.60 -3.98 -0.09
CA ASP A 18 25.42 -5.21 0.67
C ASP A 18 26.68 -5.63 1.40
N SER A 19 27.84 -5.46 0.78
CA SER A 19 29.14 -5.67 1.44
C SER A 19 29.31 -4.74 2.64
N PHE A 20 28.96 -3.46 2.48
CA PHE A 20 29.02 -2.49 3.58
C PHE A 20 28.09 -2.84 4.74
N LYS A 21 26.95 -3.48 4.45
CA LYS A 21 25.97 -3.94 5.45
C LYS A 21 26.28 -5.35 6.01
N ASN A 22 27.43 -5.95 5.69
CA ASN A 22 27.80 -7.32 6.04
C ASN A 22 26.80 -8.40 5.57
N ILE A 23 26.10 -8.18 4.44
CA ILE A 23 25.18 -9.13 3.82
C ILE A 23 25.67 -9.57 2.43
N SER A 24 26.97 -9.70 2.26
CA SER A 24 27.65 -10.04 0.98
C SER A 24 27.19 -11.36 0.36
N MET A 25 26.66 -12.29 1.17
CA MET A 25 26.13 -13.58 0.68
C MET A 25 24.77 -13.46 -0.02
N THR A 26 24.11 -12.32 0.02
CA THR A 26 22.76 -12.12 -0.58
C THR A 26 22.75 -12.51 -2.05
N LYS A 27 23.76 -12.13 -2.82
CA LYS A 27 23.91 -12.52 -4.23
C LYS A 27 23.84 -14.04 -4.42
N VAL A 28 24.68 -14.78 -3.71
CA VAL A 28 24.78 -16.24 -3.85
C VAL A 28 23.51 -16.93 -3.38
N ILE A 29 22.90 -16.44 -2.32
CA ILE A 29 21.64 -16.97 -1.79
C ILE A 29 20.52 -16.74 -2.82
N TYR A 30 20.42 -15.52 -3.37
CA TYR A 30 19.39 -15.18 -4.33
C TYR A 30 19.50 -15.98 -5.63
N GLU A 31 20.71 -16.15 -6.16
CA GLU A 31 20.96 -16.99 -7.33
C GLU A 31 20.52 -18.46 -7.09
N LYS A 32 20.93 -19.03 -5.96
CA LYS A 32 20.54 -20.41 -5.61
C LYS A 32 19.06 -20.58 -5.33
N TYR A 33 18.43 -19.57 -4.69
CA TYR A 33 17.00 -19.56 -4.44
C TYR A 33 16.22 -19.57 -5.76
N THR A 34 16.55 -18.64 -6.66
CA THR A 34 15.91 -18.53 -7.97
C THR A 34 16.10 -19.79 -8.82
N GLU A 35 17.31 -20.39 -8.77
CA GLU A 35 17.59 -21.67 -9.44
C GLU A 35 16.71 -22.81 -8.89
N ARG A 36 16.55 -22.88 -7.57
CA ARG A 36 15.71 -23.91 -6.94
C ARG A 36 14.24 -23.73 -7.29
N CYS A 37 13.72 -22.50 -7.25
CA CYS A 37 12.35 -22.18 -7.66
C CYS A 37 12.12 -22.63 -9.12
N ARG A 38 13.05 -22.29 -10.02
CA ARG A 38 12.97 -22.69 -11.44
C ARG A 38 12.99 -24.21 -11.64
N LYS A 39 13.84 -24.94 -10.89
CA LYS A 39 13.89 -26.41 -10.94
C LYS A 39 12.63 -27.06 -10.39
N ALA A 40 11.94 -26.41 -9.46
CA ALA A 40 10.70 -26.88 -8.88
C ALA A 40 9.46 -26.42 -9.66
N ASP A 41 9.64 -25.70 -10.78
CA ASP A 41 8.57 -25.05 -11.56
C ASP A 41 7.63 -24.22 -10.68
N ALA A 42 8.22 -23.46 -9.74
CA ALA A 42 7.53 -22.69 -8.74
C ALA A 42 7.93 -21.20 -8.77
N MET A 43 7.02 -20.33 -8.36
CA MET A 43 7.23 -18.90 -8.18
C MET A 43 6.73 -18.51 -6.80
N ASP A 44 7.42 -17.59 -6.13
CA ASP A 44 6.90 -16.92 -4.96
C ASP A 44 6.04 -15.69 -5.36
N PHE A 45 5.45 -15.00 -4.36
CA PHE A 45 4.60 -13.85 -4.63
C PHE A 45 5.36 -12.67 -5.26
N ASP A 46 6.62 -12.48 -4.93
CA ASP A 46 7.45 -11.44 -5.52
C ASP A 46 7.80 -11.78 -6.97
N ASP A 47 8.06 -13.06 -7.26
CA ASP A 47 8.27 -13.55 -8.62
C ASP A 47 7.04 -13.32 -9.51
N LEU A 48 5.82 -13.51 -8.98
CA LEU A 48 4.60 -13.24 -9.74
C LEU A 48 4.52 -11.78 -10.20
N LEU A 49 4.85 -10.83 -9.32
CA LEU A 49 4.86 -9.42 -9.65
C LEU A 49 6.00 -9.06 -10.60
N LEU A 50 7.21 -9.51 -10.30
CA LEU A 50 8.39 -9.21 -11.10
C LEU A 50 8.26 -9.76 -12.51
N ASN A 51 7.88 -11.04 -12.64
CA ASN A 51 7.76 -11.70 -13.94
C ASN A 51 6.60 -11.13 -14.76
N THR A 52 5.46 -10.76 -14.13
CA THR A 52 4.37 -10.07 -14.82
C THR A 52 4.84 -8.73 -15.38
N TYR A 53 5.55 -7.92 -14.59
CA TYR A 53 6.10 -6.66 -15.07
C TYR A 53 7.08 -6.86 -16.23
N LEU A 54 8.02 -7.80 -16.11
CA LEU A 54 9.01 -8.10 -17.13
C LEU A 54 8.36 -8.64 -18.42
N LEU A 55 7.35 -9.49 -18.29
CA LEU A 55 6.58 -10.00 -19.41
C LEU A 55 5.94 -8.86 -20.21
N LEU A 56 5.24 -7.96 -19.54
CA LEU A 56 4.59 -6.80 -20.17
C LEU A 56 5.59 -5.80 -20.73
N LYS A 57 6.73 -5.61 -20.07
CA LYS A 57 7.77 -4.68 -20.50
C LYS A 57 8.52 -5.16 -21.74
N ASN A 58 8.88 -6.44 -21.77
CA ASN A 58 9.79 -7.00 -22.77
C ASN A 58 9.07 -7.58 -24.00
N ASN A 59 7.73 -7.76 -23.93
CA ASN A 59 6.93 -8.33 -25.03
C ASN A 59 5.80 -7.36 -25.43
N PRO A 60 6.06 -6.46 -26.38
CA PRO A 60 5.08 -5.43 -26.78
C PRO A 60 3.75 -6.01 -27.27
N GLU A 61 3.75 -7.14 -27.94
CA GLU A 61 2.55 -7.85 -28.43
C GLU A 61 1.67 -8.32 -27.26
N ILE A 62 2.30 -8.86 -26.20
CA ILE A 62 1.58 -9.30 -25.01
C ILE A 62 1.04 -8.08 -24.26
N GLN A 63 1.85 -7.04 -24.10
CA GLN A 63 1.44 -5.78 -23.49
C GLN A 63 0.25 -5.18 -24.24
N GLN A 64 0.29 -5.10 -25.58
CA GLN A 64 -0.81 -4.58 -26.40
C GLN A 64 -2.09 -5.41 -26.26
N LYS A 65 -1.95 -6.74 -26.27
CA LYS A 65 -3.08 -7.67 -26.07
C LYS A 65 -3.79 -7.38 -24.75
N TYR A 66 -3.07 -7.35 -23.63
CA TYR A 66 -3.67 -7.16 -22.31
C TYR A 66 -4.14 -5.72 -22.07
N ALA A 67 -3.41 -4.72 -22.55
CA ALA A 67 -3.86 -3.33 -22.49
C ALA A 67 -5.15 -3.10 -23.30
N GLY A 68 -5.29 -3.81 -24.46
CA GLY A 68 -6.50 -3.74 -25.28
C GLY A 68 -7.71 -4.47 -24.70
N MET A 69 -7.50 -5.46 -23.83
CA MET A 69 -8.60 -6.17 -23.15
C MET A 69 -9.36 -5.30 -22.15
N PHE A 70 -8.67 -4.36 -21.49
CA PHE A 70 -9.23 -3.54 -20.44
C PHE A 70 -9.59 -2.15 -21.00
N ARG A 71 -10.87 -1.83 -21.01
CA ARG A 71 -11.33 -0.52 -21.44
C ARG A 71 -11.06 0.57 -20.41
N TYR A 72 -11.12 0.21 -19.14
CA TYR A 72 -10.82 1.03 -17.97
C TYR A 72 -10.08 0.21 -16.93
N ILE A 73 -9.18 0.83 -16.19
CA ILE A 73 -8.49 0.22 -15.06
C ILE A 73 -8.81 1.05 -13.82
N LEU A 74 -9.38 0.38 -12.82
CA LEU A 74 -9.72 0.97 -11.53
C LEU A 74 -8.90 0.26 -10.46
N VAL A 75 -8.21 1.03 -9.64
CA VAL A 75 -7.37 0.50 -8.55
C VAL A 75 -7.80 1.16 -7.26
N ASP A 76 -8.15 0.33 -6.28
CA ASP A 76 -8.47 0.77 -4.93
C ASP A 76 -7.25 0.65 -4.01
N GLU A 77 -7.27 1.35 -2.88
CA GLU A 77 -6.19 1.38 -1.87
C GLU A 77 -4.80 1.64 -2.49
N TYR A 78 -4.76 2.58 -3.45
CA TYR A 78 -3.56 2.80 -4.26
C TYR A 78 -2.32 3.23 -3.45
N GLN A 79 -2.49 3.83 -2.26
CA GLN A 79 -1.42 4.19 -1.34
C GLN A 79 -0.64 2.98 -0.82
N ASP A 80 -1.25 1.78 -0.86
CA ASP A 80 -0.62 0.54 -0.38
C ASP A 80 0.05 -0.26 -1.49
N THR A 81 0.01 0.25 -2.73
CA THR A 81 0.69 -0.41 -3.85
C THR A 81 2.21 -0.32 -3.72
N ASN A 82 2.88 -1.44 -4.01
CA ASN A 82 4.33 -1.43 -4.17
C ASN A 82 4.72 -0.94 -5.58
N PHE A 83 6.02 -0.73 -5.79
CA PHE A 83 6.53 -0.20 -7.06
C PHE A 83 6.28 -1.13 -8.25
N ALA A 84 6.33 -2.46 -8.06
CA ALA A 84 6.04 -3.43 -9.12
C ALA A 84 4.57 -3.35 -9.58
N GLN A 85 3.63 -3.30 -8.63
CA GLN A 85 2.21 -3.15 -8.90
C GLN A 85 1.92 -1.84 -9.66
N HIS A 86 2.50 -0.71 -9.23
CA HIS A 86 2.40 0.56 -9.94
C HIS A 86 2.88 0.44 -11.41
N LEU A 87 4.02 -0.21 -11.65
CA LEU A 87 4.54 -0.38 -13.00
C LEU A 87 3.68 -1.31 -13.86
N ILE A 88 3.13 -2.39 -13.30
CA ILE A 88 2.19 -3.27 -14.01
C ILE A 88 0.95 -2.47 -14.46
N VAL A 89 0.34 -1.72 -13.54
CA VAL A 89 -0.80 -0.84 -13.86
C VAL A 89 -0.44 0.14 -14.97
N SER A 90 0.74 0.77 -14.88
CA SER A 90 1.22 1.71 -15.89
C SER A 90 1.38 1.06 -17.28
N GLN A 91 1.90 -0.19 -17.35
CA GLN A 91 1.99 -0.92 -18.62
C GLN A 91 0.61 -1.23 -19.21
N LEU A 92 -0.35 -1.61 -18.39
CA LEU A 92 -1.71 -1.90 -18.82
C LEU A 92 -2.47 -0.65 -19.30
N CYS A 93 -2.17 0.52 -18.72
CA CYS A 93 -2.80 1.80 -19.10
C CYS A 93 -2.15 2.50 -20.29
N LYS A 94 -0.98 2.05 -20.74
CA LYS A 94 -0.10 2.76 -21.67
C LYS A 94 -0.75 3.20 -22.97
N GLN A 95 -1.74 2.46 -23.46
CA GLN A 95 -2.39 2.75 -24.74
C GLN A 95 -3.52 3.79 -24.62
N HIS A 96 -4.25 3.80 -23.53
CA HIS A 96 -5.50 4.55 -23.42
C HIS A 96 -5.54 5.56 -22.27
N ASN A 97 -4.62 5.49 -21.32
CA ASN A 97 -4.56 6.34 -20.11
C ASN A 97 -5.88 6.43 -19.31
N ARG A 98 -6.72 5.38 -19.40
CA ARG A 98 -8.01 5.33 -18.70
C ARG A 98 -7.84 4.63 -17.36
N LEU A 99 -7.18 5.34 -16.46
CA LEU A 99 -6.89 4.90 -15.10
C LEU A 99 -7.72 5.72 -14.12
N CYS A 100 -8.37 5.04 -13.19
CA CYS A 100 -8.96 5.63 -12.00
C CYS A 100 -8.31 4.97 -10.78
N VAL A 101 -7.75 5.77 -9.89
CA VAL A 101 -7.20 5.27 -8.63
C VAL A 101 -7.97 5.90 -7.47
N VAL A 102 -8.25 5.08 -6.48
CA VAL A 102 -8.83 5.50 -5.20
C VAL A 102 -7.82 5.19 -4.11
N GLY A 103 -7.65 6.08 -3.16
CA GLY A 103 -6.74 5.87 -2.06
C GLY A 103 -6.75 7.02 -1.06
N ASP A 104 -6.16 6.76 0.08
CA ASP A 104 -5.99 7.72 1.15
C ASP A 104 -4.53 7.72 1.62
N ASP A 105 -3.79 8.75 1.25
CA ASP A 105 -2.38 8.91 1.61
C ASP A 105 -2.14 8.92 3.13
N ALA A 106 -3.13 9.37 3.91
CA ALA A 106 -3.09 9.35 5.37
C ALA A 106 -3.15 7.92 5.95
N GLN A 107 -3.61 6.93 5.18
CA GLN A 107 -3.73 5.53 5.58
C GLN A 107 -2.58 4.65 5.06
N SER A 108 -1.53 5.23 4.46
CA SER A 108 -0.37 4.47 3.97
C SER A 108 0.51 3.99 5.12
N ILE A 109 0.19 2.83 5.68
CA ILE A 109 0.88 2.24 6.85
C ILE A 109 1.64 0.93 6.51
N TYR A 110 1.66 0.51 5.25
CA TYR A 110 2.28 -0.75 4.80
C TYR A 110 3.66 -0.57 4.14
N SER A 111 4.39 0.50 4.46
CA SER A 111 5.74 0.73 3.94
C SER A 111 6.72 -0.42 4.29
N PHE A 112 6.55 -1.06 5.45
CA PHE A 112 7.32 -2.24 5.86
C PHE A 112 7.07 -3.49 5.00
N ARG A 113 5.95 -3.51 4.25
CA ARG A 113 5.63 -4.54 3.24
C ARG A 113 5.97 -4.10 1.81
N GLY A 114 6.67 -2.97 1.66
CA GLY A 114 7.09 -2.46 0.36
C GLY A 114 6.08 -1.51 -0.32
N ALA A 115 5.00 -1.12 0.35
CA ALA A 115 4.12 -0.06 -0.14
C ALA A 115 4.90 1.24 -0.32
N ASN A 116 4.59 1.97 -1.37
CA ASN A 116 5.28 3.20 -1.71
C ASN A 116 4.28 4.34 -1.93
N ILE A 117 4.13 5.17 -0.91
CA ILE A 117 3.23 6.34 -0.94
C ILE A 117 3.53 7.29 -2.11
N THR A 118 4.76 7.31 -2.62
CA THR A 118 5.10 8.17 -3.77
C THR A 118 4.35 7.79 -5.03
N ASN A 119 3.85 6.56 -5.13
CA ASN A 119 3.03 6.11 -6.26
C ASN A 119 1.76 6.96 -6.41
N ILE A 120 1.10 7.30 -5.30
CA ILE A 120 -0.10 8.14 -5.31
C ILE A 120 0.25 9.63 -5.33
N LEU A 121 1.24 10.06 -4.55
CA LEU A 121 1.62 11.48 -4.45
C LEU A 121 2.16 12.03 -5.79
N ASN A 122 2.90 11.22 -6.54
CA ASN A 122 3.52 11.62 -7.81
C ASN A 122 2.70 11.22 -9.05
N LEU A 123 1.47 10.77 -8.87
CA LEU A 123 0.64 10.29 -10.00
C LEU A 123 0.43 11.38 -11.07
N SER A 124 0.28 12.64 -10.66
CA SER A 124 0.14 13.78 -11.57
C SER A 124 1.35 14.01 -12.47
N GLN A 125 2.54 13.59 -12.06
CA GLN A 125 3.75 13.68 -12.89
C GLN A 125 3.71 12.66 -14.03
N SER A 126 3.13 11.49 -13.79
CA SER A 126 2.96 10.43 -14.80
C SER A 126 1.76 10.65 -15.72
N TYR A 127 0.74 11.37 -15.22
CA TYR A 127 -0.51 11.64 -15.93
C TYR A 127 -0.84 13.14 -15.91
N PRO A 128 -0.33 13.94 -16.87
CA PRO A 128 -0.48 15.41 -16.86
C PRO A 128 -1.93 15.91 -16.87
N ASN A 129 -2.84 15.11 -17.42
CA ASN A 129 -4.29 15.42 -17.48
C ASN A 129 -5.08 14.82 -16.31
N LEU A 130 -4.40 14.41 -15.23
CA LEU A 130 -5.05 13.84 -14.05
C LEU A 130 -6.06 14.82 -13.44
N LYS A 131 -7.27 14.33 -13.19
CA LYS A 131 -8.28 15.05 -12.40
C LYS A 131 -8.34 14.42 -11.02
N THR A 132 -8.15 15.23 -9.99
CA THR A 132 -8.21 14.80 -8.60
C THR A 132 -9.51 15.26 -7.96
N PHE A 133 -10.25 14.33 -7.39
CA PHE A 133 -11.47 14.57 -6.63
C PHE A 133 -11.19 14.20 -5.16
N LYS A 134 -11.56 15.09 -4.23
CA LYS A 134 -11.42 14.85 -2.80
C LYS A 134 -12.76 14.46 -2.20
N LEU A 135 -12.81 13.29 -1.57
CA LEU A 135 -13.98 12.82 -0.84
C LEU A 135 -13.79 13.17 0.64
N GLU A 136 -14.22 14.38 1.02
CA GLU A 136 -13.95 14.94 2.35
C GLU A 136 -15.04 14.62 3.38
N GLN A 137 -16.25 14.26 2.95
CA GLN A 137 -17.30 13.87 3.88
C GLN A 137 -17.13 12.44 4.36
N ASN A 138 -16.96 12.27 5.67
CA ASN A 138 -16.94 10.97 6.34
C ASN A 138 -18.35 10.62 6.84
N TYR A 139 -18.80 9.40 6.51
CA TYR A 139 -20.12 8.88 6.89
C TYR A 139 -20.06 7.82 8.00
N ARG A 140 -18.85 7.41 8.41
CA ARG A 140 -18.62 6.33 9.38
C ARG A 140 -18.55 6.84 10.80
N SER A 141 -17.86 7.95 11.02
CA SER A 141 -17.42 8.38 12.35
C SER A 141 -18.14 9.65 12.82
N THR A 142 -18.18 9.83 14.13
CA THR A 142 -18.66 11.04 14.79
C THR A 142 -17.67 12.20 14.59
N GLN A 143 -18.12 13.45 14.85
CA GLN A 143 -17.31 14.65 14.68
C GLN A 143 -16.07 14.64 15.59
N THR A 144 -16.20 14.15 16.82
CA THR A 144 -15.08 14.06 17.78
C THR A 144 -13.95 13.19 17.25
N ILE A 145 -14.28 12.02 16.65
CA ILE A 145 -13.29 11.12 16.07
C ILE A 145 -12.60 11.77 14.86
N ILE A 146 -13.37 12.39 13.98
CA ILE A 146 -12.83 13.07 12.80
C ILE A 146 -11.93 14.25 13.18
N SER A 147 -12.32 15.04 14.18
CA SER A 147 -11.49 16.15 14.65
C SER A 147 -10.15 15.67 15.20
N ALA A 148 -10.15 14.58 15.97
CA ALA A 148 -8.93 14.00 16.51
C ALA A 148 -8.03 13.44 15.38
N ALA A 149 -8.62 12.75 14.39
CA ALA A 149 -7.89 12.23 13.25
C ALA A 149 -7.27 13.35 12.39
N ASN A 150 -8.02 14.42 12.10
CA ASN A 150 -7.50 15.59 11.39
C ASN A 150 -6.32 16.23 12.13
N SER A 151 -6.46 16.43 13.45
CA SER A 151 -5.39 17.03 14.27
C SER A 151 -4.11 16.18 14.24
N LEU A 152 -4.23 14.85 14.23
CA LEU A 152 -3.09 13.96 14.12
C LEU A 152 -2.43 14.07 12.74
N ILE A 153 -3.23 14.03 11.68
CA ILE A 153 -2.71 13.98 10.31
C ILE A 153 -2.14 15.33 9.84
N GLU A 154 -2.55 16.46 10.41
CA GLU A 154 -1.99 17.78 10.11
C GLU A 154 -0.47 17.86 10.34
N THR A 155 0.08 17.01 11.20
CA THR A 155 1.53 16.93 11.45
C THR A 155 2.34 16.35 10.29
N ASN A 156 1.68 15.66 9.35
CA ASN A 156 2.34 15.08 8.19
C ASN A 156 2.75 16.14 7.18
N LYS A 157 4.04 16.16 6.83
CA LYS A 157 4.61 17.13 5.87
C LYS A 157 4.28 16.82 4.41
N TYR A 158 4.19 15.53 4.08
CA TYR A 158 3.95 15.04 2.72
C TYR A 158 2.58 14.40 2.66
N GLN A 159 1.58 15.15 2.17
CA GLN A 159 0.21 14.69 2.09
C GLN A 159 -0.59 15.46 1.03
N ILE A 160 -1.66 14.84 0.55
CA ILE A 160 -2.70 15.51 -0.25
C ILE A 160 -3.61 16.23 0.72
N LYS A 161 -3.45 17.56 0.86
CA LYS A 161 -4.25 18.36 1.79
C LYS A 161 -5.75 18.16 1.53
N LYS A 162 -6.47 17.73 2.56
CA LYS A 162 -7.92 17.56 2.59
C LYS A 162 -8.45 17.93 3.98
N ASN A 163 -9.71 18.32 4.05
CA ASN A 163 -10.38 18.61 5.32
C ASN A 163 -11.55 17.65 5.49
N VAL A 164 -11.30 16.55 6.17
CA VAL A 164 -12.32 15.53 6.41
C VAL A 164 -13.30 16.04 7.45
N PHE A 165 -14.59 15.97 7.17
CA PHE A 165 -15.66 16.38 8.08
C PHE A 165 -16.77 15.33 8.18
N SER A 166 -17.51 15.34 9.28
CA SER A 166 -18.67 14.49 9.47
C SER A 166 -19.91 15.33 9.76
N LYS A 167 -21.04 14.92 9.20
CA LYS A 167 -22.40 15.46 9.52
C LYS A 167 -23.10 14.62 10.59
N SER A 168 -22.46 13.58 11.10
CA SER A 168 -22.97 12.78 12.21
C SER A 168 -22.98 13.59 13.52
N SER A 169 -23.51 13.00 14.60
CA SER A 169 -23.48 13.60 15.94
C SER A 169 -22.05 13.93 16.38
N VAL A 170 -21.93 14.81 17.36
CA VAL A 170 -20.64 15.14 17.98
C VAL A 170 -19.96 13.87 18.52
N GLY A 171 -20.75 12.98 19.12
CA GLY A 171 -20.25 11.75 19.70
C GLY A 171 -19.63 11.94 21.09
N ASN A 172 -19.19 10.86 21.69
CA ASN A 172 -18.56 10.83 22.99
C ASN A 172 -17.11 11.34 22.93
N ARG A 173 -16.58 11.78 24.06
CA ARG A 173 -15.15 12.07 24.22
C ARG A 173 -14.35 10.77 24.04
N ILE A 174 -13.19 10.88 23.41
CA ILE A 174 -12.26 9.75 23.27
C ILE A 174 -11.54 9.56 24.60
N PRO A 175 -11.73 8.43 25.30
CA PRO A 175 -10.98 8.15 26.51
C PRO A 175 -9.53 7.75 26.14
N VAL A 176 -8.58 8.20 26.95
CA VAL A 176 -7.19 7.75 26.86
C VAL A 176 -6.89 6.96 28.13
N ILE A 177 -6.57 5.67 27.94
CA ILE A 177 -6.30 4.75 29.03
C ILE A 177 -4.84 4.31 28.89
N GLN A 178 -4.05 4.52 29.92
CA GLN A 178 -2.67 4.06 29.98
C GLN A 178 -2.65 2.69 30.65
N SER A 179 -2.04 1.71 29.96
CA SER A 179 -1.78 0.37 30.49
C SER A 179 -0.27 0.18 30.69
N TYR A 180 0.12 -0.64 31.65
CA TYR A 180 1.53 -0.92 31.98
C TYR A 180 2.08 -2.14 31.22
N SER A 181 1.19 -2.94 30.61
CA SER A 181 1.54 -4.11 29.81
C SER A 181 0.49 -4.37 28.74
N ASP A 182 0.88 -5.12 27.71
CA ASP A 182 0.00 -5.63 26.65
C ASP A 182 -1.11 -6.55 27.21
N PHE A 183 -0.80 -7.31 28.26
CA PHE A 183 -1.80 -8.11 28.96
C PHE A 183 -2.87 -7.27 29.64
N GLU A 184 -2.48 -6.20 30.33
CA GLU A 184 -3.43 -5.25 30.95
C GLU A 184 -4.27 -4.53 29.91
N GLU A 185 -3.66 -4.10 28.80
CA GLU A 185 -4.37 -3.51 27.67
C GLU A 185 -5.46 -4.44 27.15
N GLY A 186 -5.11 -5.71 26.88
CA GLY A 186 -6.06 -6.72 26.45
C GLY A 186 -7.20 -6.95 27.45
N TYR A 187 -6.91 -6.97 28.75
CA TYR A 187 -7.91 -7.09 29.81
C TYR A 187 -8.86 -5.89 29.86
N VAL A 188 -8.36 -4.66 29.77
CA VAL A 188 -9.16 -3.44 29.73
C VAL A 188 -10.08 -3.43 28.52
N VAL A 189 -9.57 -3.76 27.34
CA VAL A 189 -10.38 -3.84 26.10
C VAL A 189 -11.48 -4.88 26.22
N ALA A 190 -11.16 -6.07 26.71
CA ALA A 190 -12.15 -7.15 26.88
C ALA A 190 -13.28 -6.75 27.85
N ASN A 191 -12.93 -6.15 28.98
CA ASN A 191 -13.94 -5.66 29.93
C ASN A 191 -14.80 -4.55 29.36
N GLN A 192 -14.23 -3.65 28.58
CA GLN A 192 -14.98 -2.57 27.91
C GLN A 192 -15.97 -3.13 26.88
N ILE A 193 -15.60 -4.17 26.15
CA ILE A 193 -16.50 -4.87 25.21
C ILE A 193 -17.67 -5.51 25.97
N ILE A 194 -17.39 -6.23 27.07
CA ILE A 194 -18.41 -6.88 27.89
C ILE A 194 -19.38 -5.82 28.46
N ALA A 195 -18.85 -4.74 29.00
CA ALA A 195 -19.65 -3.64 29.56
C ALA A 195 -20.54 -2.99 28.48
N THR A 196 -19.99 -2.73 27.30
CA THR A 196 -20.73 -2.15 26.16
C THR A 196 -21.87 -3.07 25.73
N LYS A 197 -21.62 -4.39 25.66
CA LYS A 197 -22.63 -5.37 25.33
C LYS A 197 -23.76 -5.37 26.37
N ALA A 198 -23.42 -5.36 27.66
CA ALA A 198 -24.40 -5.39 28.74
C ALA A 198 -25.27 -4.13 28.80
N ILE A 199 -24.67 -2.93 28.56
CA ILE A 199 -25.35 -1.65 28.66
C ILE A 199 -26.15 -1.32 27.39
N GLN A 200 -25.60 -1.60 26.21
CA GLN A 200 -26.18 -1.20 24.92
C GLN A 200 -26.94 -2.32 24.21
N GLY A 201 -26.98 -3.52 24.77
CA GLY A 201 -27.60 -4.67 24.11
C GLY A 201 -26.93 -5.06 22.80
N ALA A 202 -25.64 -4.69 22.60
CA ALA A 202 -24.91 -4.99 21.38
C ALA A 202 -24.69 -6.50 21.19
N SER A 203 -24.75 -6.97 19.94
CA SER A 203 -24.41 -8.35 19.55
C SER A 203 -22.92 -8.46 19.20
N TYR A 204 -22.39 -9.67 19.11
CA TYR A 204 -21.07 -9.94 18.56
C TYR A 204 -21.11 -10.16 17.03
N GLU A 205 -22.28 -10.06 16.43
CA GLU A 205 -22.50 -10.19 14.98
C GLU A 205 -22.33 -8.85 14.26
#